data_61d182278c5fa9dc19c3c281b39c6d55
#
_entry.id   61d182278c5fa9dc19c3c281b39c6d55
#
_cell.length_a   1.000
_cell.length_b   1.000
_cell.length_c   1.000
_cell.angle_alpha   90.00
_cell.angle_beta   90.00
_cell.angle_gamma   90.00
#
_symmetry.space_group_name_H-M   'P 1'
#
loop_
_entity.id
_entity.type
_entity.pdbx_description
1 polymer ?
#
loop_
_entity_poly.entity_id
_entity_poly.type
_entity_poly.pdbx_seq_one_letter_code
_entity_poly.pdbx_strand_id
1 'polypeptide(L)'
;MAIYVMLDAELHDADAYKEYMVAAPQYIERHGGEYLCRGGSVDVLVGDWYPDRVVMLKFPARENFDAFINDPDYQPWKKLRESLTTLRHVIIFDGV
;
A
#
# COMPACT_ATOMS: atom_id res chain seq x y z
N MET A 1 0.70 19.80 -0.38
CA MET A 1 0.87 19.07 -1.63
C MET A 1 0.58 17.62 -1.39
N ALA A 2 -0.30 17.04 -2.18
CA ALA A 2 -0.61 15.61 -2.05
C ALA A 2 0.60 14.77 -2.43
N ILE A 3 0.67 13.58 -1.83
CA ILE A 3 1.69 12.59 -2.20
C ILE A 3 1.02 11.30 -2.67
N TYR A 4 1.73 10.57 -3.49
CA TYR A 4 1.33 9.24 -3.93
C TYR A 4 2.32 8.22 -3.39
N VAL A 5 1.80 7.09 -2.95
CA VAL A 5 2.60 5.95 -2.51
C VAL A 5 2.27 4.80 -3.44
N MET A 6 3.28 4.28 -4.12
CA MET A 6 3.11 3.11 -4.98
C MET A 6 3.93 1.96 -4.40
N LEU A 7 3.32 0.80 -4.28
CA LEU A 7 4.03 -0.39 -3.84
C LEU A 7 3.77 -1.56 -4.76
N ASP A 8 4.78 -2.40 -4.87
CA ASP A 8 4.74 -3.67 -5.58
C ASP A 8 5.01 -4.78 -4.57
N ALA A 9 4.07 -5.70 -4.43
CA ALA A 9 4.14 -6.76 -3.44
C ALA A 9 3.83 -8.12 -4.05
N GLU A 10 4.57 -9.12 -3.58
CA GLU A 10 4.24 -10.51 -3.83
C GLU A 10 3.47 -11.05 -2.64
N LEU A 11 2.30 -11.63 -2.86
CA LEU A 11 1.51 -12.27 -1.81
C LEU A 11 1.93 -13.72 -1.66
N HIS A 12 2.26 -14.14 -0.42
CA HIS A 12 2.63 -15.53 -0.14
C HIS A 12 1.41 -16.40 0.12
N ASP A 13 0.35 -15.81 0.69
CA ASP A 13 -0.90 -16.50 1.00
C ASP A 13 -2.06 -15.53 0.82
N ALA A 14 -2.71 -15.60 -0.33
CA ALA A 14 -3.78 -14.68 -0.69
C ALA A 14 -4.99 -14.81 0.24
N ASP A 15 -5.31 -16.03 0.71
CA ASP A 15 -6.45 -16.22 1.61
C ASP A 15 -6.19 -15.60 2.99
N ALA A 16 -5.01 -15.81 3.54
CA ALA A 16 -4.64 -15.20 4.82
C ALA A 16 -4.57 -13.67 4.71
N TYR A 17 -4.19 -13.15 3.56
CA TYR A 17 -4.08 -11.72 3.32
C TYR A 17 -5.43 -11.00 3.28
N LYS A 18 -6.53 -11.73 3.07
CA LYS A 18 -7.87 -11.15 3.03
C LYS A 18 -8.24 -10.39 4.30
N GLU A 19 -7.83 -10.88 5.46
CA GLU A 19 -8.07 -10.18 6.73
C GLU A 19 -7.42 -8.80 6.73
N TYR A 20 -6.19 -8.71 6.24
CA TYR A 20 -5.50 -7.44 6.11
C TYR A 20 -6.23 -6.51 5.14
N MET A 21 -6.69 -7.04 4.01
CA MET A 21 -7.40 -6.25 3.00
C MET A 21 -8.70 -5.65 3.53
N VAL A 22 -9.36 -6.33 4.47
CA VAL A 22 -10.58 -5.83 5.11
C VAL A 22 -10.26 -4.77 6.16
N ALA A 23 -9.19 -4.98 6.92
CA ALA A 23 -8.85 -4.11 8.05
C ALA A 23 -8.12 -2.83 7.66
N ALA A 24 -7.24 -2.88 6.66
CA ALA A 24 -6.36 -1.77 6.33
C ALA A 24 -7.05 -0.47 5.92
N PRO A 25 -8.17 -0.48 5.16
CA PRO A 25 -8.78 0.76 4.69
C PRO A 25 -9.13 1.74 5.81
N GLN A 26 -9.64 1.27 6.94
CA GLN A 26 -10.02 2.16 8.04
C GLN A 26 -8.84 2.97 8.59
N TYR A 27 -7.64 2.37 8.63
CA TYR A 27 -6.46 3.07 9.12
C TYR A 27 -5.92 4.07 8.10
N ILE A 28 -5.99 3.73 6.83
CA ILE A 28 -5.61 4.63 5.74
C ILE A 28 -6.54 5.84 5.73
N GLU A 29 -7.86 5.61 5.78
CA GLU A 29 -8.87 6.68 5.80
C GLU A 29 -8.76 7.55 7.05
N ARG A 30 -8.41 6.95 8.19
CA ARG A 30 -8.21 7.69 9.46
C ARG A 30 -7.20 8.82 9.30
N HIS A 31 -6.20 8.62 8.45
CA HIS A 31 -5.13 9.59 8.21
C HIS A 31 -5.29 10.33 6.88
N GLY A 32 -6.49 10.34 6.32
CA GLY A 32 -6.81 11.09 5.11
C GLY A 32 -6.38 10.45 3.81
N GLY A 33 -5.92 9.20 3.86
CA GLY A 33 -5.51 8.46 2.68
C GLY A 33 -6.67 7.82 1.94
N GLU A 34 -6.41 7.45 0.70
CA GLU A 34 -7.36 6.71 -0.13
C GLU A 34 -6.61 5.78 -1.09
N TYR A 35 -7.25 4.67 -1.45
CA TYR A 35 -6.73 3.81 -2.50
C TYR A 35 -7.06 4.39 -3.87
N LEU A 36 -6.06 4.46 -4.75
CA LEU A 36 -6.25 4.79 -6.17
C LEU A 36 -6.32 3.52 -7.00
N CYS A 37 -5.54 2.51 -6.63
CA CYS A 37 -5.71 1.16 -7.16
C CYS A 37 -5.28 0.16 -6.09
N ARG A 38 -5.75 -1.09 -6.21
CA ARG A 38 -5.58 -2.08 -5.17
C ARG A 38 -5.44 -3.47 -5.79
N GLY A 39 -4.32 -3.69 -6.48
CA GLY A 39 -4.12 -4.89 -7.25
C GLY A 39 -4.82 -4.81 -8.61
N GLY A 40 -5.08 -5.93 -9.21
CA GLY A 40 -5.65 -6.01 -10.54
C GLY A 40 -4.60 -6.38 -11.57
N SER A 41 -4.98 -6.36 -12.84
CA SER A 41 -4.06 -6.74 -13.91
C SER A 41 -3.04 -5.65 -14.18
N VAL A 42 -1.83 -6.08 -14.55
CA VAL A 42 -0.72 -5.19 -14.89
C VAL A 42 -0.27 -5.50 -16.31
N ASP A 43 -0.12 -4.46 -17.11
CA ASP A 43 0.37 -4.56 -18.48
C ASP A 43 1.62 -3.69 -18.61
N VAL A 44 2.77 -4.32 -18.82
CA VAL A 44 4.05 -3.63 -18.92
C VAL A 44 4.30 -3.26 -20.38
N LEU A 45 4.20 -1.98 -20.68
CA LEU A 45 4.43 -1.50 -22.07
C LEU A 45 5.90 -1.34 -22.39
N VAL A 46 6.69 -0.88 -21.43
CA VAL A 46 8.11 -0.59 -21.64
C VAL A 46 8.87 -0.92 -20.35
N GLY A 47 9.99 -1.60 -20.49
CA GLY A 47 10.93 -1.83 -19.39
C GLY A 47 10.91 -3.25 -18.84
N ASP A 48 11.76 -3.47 -17.85
CA ASP A 48 12.03 -4.79 -17.28
C ASP A 48 11.32 -5.03 -15.93
N TRP A 49 10.53 -4.07 -15.46
CA TRP A 49 9.81 -4.20 -14.21
C TRP A 49 8.46 -4.88 -14.46
N TYR A 50 8.33 -6.09 -13.92
CA TYR A 50 7.12 -6.89 -14.03
C TYR A 50 6.51 -7.08 -12.64
N PRO A 51 5.75 -6.08 -12.14
CA PRO A 51 5.17 -6.15 -10.80
C PRO A 51 4.07 -7.22 -10.71
N ASP A 52 4.00 -7.89 -9.55
CA ASP A 52 2.94 -8.88 -9.29
C ASP A 52 1.64 -8.18 -8.90
N ARG A 53 1.71 -7.30 -7.90
CA ARG A 53 0.54 -6.61 -7.39
C ARG A 53 0.91 -5.17 -7.09
N VAL A 54 0.29 -4.25 -7.79
CA VAL A 54 0.51 -2.83 -7.59
C VAL A 54 -0.63 -2.24 -6.78
N VAL A 55 -0.28 -1.51 -5.73
CA VAL A 55 -1.22 -0.74 -4.92
C VAL A 55 -0.76 0.71 -4.95
N MET A 56 -1.70 1.61 -5.18
CA MET A 56 -1.43 3.05 -5.09
C MET A 56 -2.34 3.68 -4.07
N LEU A 57 -1.73 4.52 -3.24
CA LEU A 57 -2.40 5.32 -2.23
C LEU A 57 -2.13 6.79 -2.50
N LYS A 58 -3.09 7.62 -2.07
CA LYS A 58 -2.92 9.07 -2.06
C LYS A 58 -3.15 9.57 -0.65
N PHE A 59 -2.26 10.45 -0.17
CA PHE A 59 -2.41 11.14 1.10
C PHE A 59 -2.33 12.64 0.86
N PRO A 60 -2.99 13.46 1.71
CA PRO A 60 -2.95 14.93 1.55
C PRO A 60 -1.54 15.51 1.67
N ALA A 61 -0.70 14.89 2.52
CA ALA A 61 0.68 15.31 2.75
C ALA A 61 1.51 14.14 3.26
N ARG A 62 2.82 14.30 3.25
CA ARG A 62 3.74 13.26 3.75
C ARG A 62 3.47 12.91 5.21
N GLU A 63 3.16 13.93 6.02
CA GLU A 63 2.89 13.75 7.45
C GLU A 63 1.70 12.81 7.70
N ASN A 64 0.70 12.85 6.83
CA ASN A 64 -0.44 11.95 6.92
C ASN A 64 -0.04 10.49 6.70
N PHE A 65 0.83 10.24 5.73
CA PHE A 65 1.37 8.91 5.48
C PHE A 65 2.21 8.42 6.66
N ASP A 66 3.09 9.28 7.17
CA ASP A 66 3.95 8.92 8.31
C ASP A 66 3.11 8.59 9.54
N ALA A 67 2.04 9.37 9.79
CA ALA A 67 1.12 9.11 10.89
C ALA A 67 0.39 7.76 10.71
N PHE A 68 0.01 7.43 9.49
CA PHE A 68 -0.62 6.13 9.20
C PHE A 68 0.35 4.97 9.50
N ILE A 69 1.57 5.04 8.99
CA ILE A 69 2.57 3.96 9.16
C ILE A 69 2.93 3.77 10.64
N ASN A 70 2.90 4.85 11.42
CA ASN A 70 3.28 4.82 12.84
C ASN A 70 2.07 4.73 13.78
N ASP A 71 0.86 4.61 13.26
CA ASP A 71 -0.34 4.46 14.07
C ASP A 71 -0.25 3.19 14.92
N PRO A 72 -0.34 3.30 16.27
CA PRO A 72 -0.22 2.12 17.14
C PRO A 72 -1.26 1.04 16.84
N ASP A 73 -2.46 1.42 16.45
CA ASP A 73 -3.53 0.48 16.14
C ASP A 73 -3.29 -0.28 14.85
N TYR A 74 -2.51 0.31 13.94
CA TYR A 74 -2.15 -0.32 12.68
C TYR A 74 -0.99 -1.33 12.83
N GLN A 75 -0.17 -1.23 13.87
CA GLN A 75 1.04 -2.05 13.98
C GLN A 75 0.81 -3.56 13.89
N PRO A 76 -0.21 -4.16 14.53
CA PRO A 76 -0.48 -5.58 14.37
C PRO A 76 -0.79 -5.97 12.91
N TRP A 77 -1.52 -5.11 12.21
CA TRP A 77 -1.87 -5.33 10.81
C TRP A 77 -0.65 -5.18 9.90
N LYS A 78 0.20 -4.21 10.20
CA LYS A 78 1.47 -4.03 9.47
C LYS A 78 2.35 -5.27 9.59
N LYS A 79 2.46 -5.84 10.80
CA LYS A 79 3.22 -7.06 11.03
C LYS A 79 2.63 -8.24 10.26
N LEU A 80 1.31 -8.36 10.24
CA LEU A 80 0.63 -9.39 9.48
C LEU A 80 0.95 -9.25 7.99
N ARG A 81 0.85 -8.05 7.43
CA ARG A 81 1.21 -7.78 6.05
C ARG A 81 2.65 -8.18 5.76
N GLU A 82 3.58 -7.79 6.62
CA GLU A 82 5.01 -8.11 6.45
C GLU A 82 5.26 -9.61 6.45
N SER A 83 4.50 -10.38 7.24
CA SER A 83 4.63 -11.83 7.29
C SER A 83 4.06 -12.54 6.07
N LEU A 84 3.14 -11.90 5.35
CA LEU A 84 2.41 -12.51 4.22
C LEU A 84 2.84 -11.98 2.86
N THR A 85 3.74 -11.01 2.81
CA THR A 85 4.16 -10.38 1.56
C THR A 85 5.67 -10.19 1.50
N THR A 86 6.15 -10.09 0.27
CA THR A 86 7.48 -9.54 -0.02
C THR A 86 7.27 -8.22 -0.74
N LEU A 87 7.64 -7.11 -0.11
CA LEU A 87 7.60 -5.79 -0.75
C LEU A 87 8.86 -5.63 -1.60
N ARG A 88 8.68 -5.53 -2.91
CA ARG A 88 9.80 -5.37 -3.84
C ARG A 88 10.15 -3.91 -4.04
N HIS A 89 9.13 -3.06 -4.11
CA HIS A 89 9.28 -1.64 -4.32
C HIS A 89 8.24 -0.89 -3.52
N VAL A 90 8.66 0.15 -2.81
CA VAL A 90 7.77 1.14 -2.22
C VAL A 90 8.36 2.49 -2.57
N ILE A 91 7.64 3.28 -3.35
CA ILE A 91 8.09 4.61 -3.73
C ILE A 91 7.04 5.64 -3.37
N ILE A 92 7.51 6.81 -2.99
CA ILE A 92 6.68 7.96 -2.65
C ILE A 92 7.09 9.11 -3.55
N PHE A 93 6.12 9.77 -4.14
CA PHE A 93 6.40 10.91 -5.01
C PHE A 93 5.32 11.97 -4.85
N ASP A 94 5.70 13.21 -5.18
CA ASP A 94 4.82 14.35 -5.05
C ASP A 94 3.75 14.35 -6.13
N GLY A 95 2.54 14.73 -5.74
CA GLY A 95 1.45 14.99 -6.65
C GLY A 95 1.34 16.47 -6.99
N VAL A 96 0.33 16.79 -7.76
CA VAL A 96 -0.01 18.17 -8.08
C VAL A 96 -0.91 18.79 -7.03
#